data_de4d9efc071a4e41bc9e507110efef0f
#
_entry.id   de4d9efc071a4e41bc9e507110efef0f
#
_cell.length_a   1.000
_cell.length_b   1.000
_cell.length_c   1.000
_cell.angle_alpha   90.00
_cell.angle_beta   90.00
_cell.angle_gamma   90.00
#
_symmetry.space_group_name_H-M   'P 1'
#
loop_
_entity.id
_entity.type
_entity.pdbx_description
1 polymer ?
#
loop_
_entity_poly.entity_id
_entity_poly.type
_entity_poly.pdbx_seq_one_letter_code
_entity_poly.pdbx_strand_id
1 'polypeptide(L)'
;IDKFEKSDKIQFYDELVLQQSDTCDTEIMDSEDPLFILYTSGTTGKPKGVVHTHGGFSVFAGHQASYLVNMGKEDRLFWPADTGWIPGLVWNVYGLLLVGSSAVIYDGALHFPNSDRVWEILSKYQATIFGISPTAVRLFKKINSNPLNKYSLDSLQNIPTTGEPLDEDSWWWLFENVGN
;
A
#
# COMPACT_ATOMS: atom_id res chain seq x y z
N ILE A 1 -23.71 -7.69 -8.18
CA ILE A 1 -23.46 -8.75 -7.16
C ILE A 1 -24.67 -9.68 -7.06
N ASP A 2 -25.85 -9.28 -7.50
CA ASP A 2 -27.13 -10.01 -7.36
C ASP A 2 -27.33 -11.24 -8.25
N LYS A 3 -26.26 -11.85 -8.78
CA LYS A 3 -26.36 -12.95 -9.76
C LYS A 3 -25.82 -14.31 -9.28
N PHE A 4 -25.30 -14.38 -8.05
CA PHE A 4 -24.79 -15.64 -7.53
C PHE A 4 -25.76 -16.20 -6.51
N GLU A 5 -26.27 -17.41 -6.77
CA GLU A 5 -27.05 -18.15 -5.79
C GLU A 5 -26.12 -18.89 -4.81
N LYS A 6 -26.50 -18.89 -3.55
CA LYS A 6 -25.77 -19.61 -2.50
C LYS A 6 -25.80 -21.12 -2.80
N SER A 7 -24.67 -21.77 -2.68
CA SER A 7 -24.54 -23.23 -2.83
C SER A 7 -23.43 -23.75 -1.91
N ASP A 8 -23.27 -25.06 -1.83
CA ASP A 8 -22.19 -25.68 -1.05
C ASP A 8 -20.79 -25.21 -1.47
N LYS A 9 -20.65 -24.66 -2.68
CA LYS A 9 -19.39 -24.14 -3.23
C LYS A 9 -19.30 -22.62 -3.23
N ILE A 10 -20.40 -21.91 -2.99
CA ILE A 10 -20.47 -20.45 -3.02
C ILE A 10 -21.11 -19.97 -1.72
N GLN A 11 -20.33 -19.27 -0.92
CA GLN A 11 -20.77 -18.67 0.33
C GLN A 11 -20.50 -17.16 0.28
N PHE A 12 -21.37 -16.39 0.91
CA PHE A 12 -21.18 -14.94 1.00
C PHE A 12 -20.31 -14.61 2.19
N TYR A 13 -19.25 -13.84 1.96
CA TYR A 13 -18.26 -13.47 2.96
C TYR A 13 -18.90 -12.79 4.19
N ASP A 14 -19.78 -11.83 3.97
CA ASP A 14 -20.45 -11.09 5.05
C ASP A 14 -21.26 -12.01 5.97
N GLU A 15 -21.94 -13.00 5.43
CA GLU A 15 -22.71 -13.97 6.22
C GLU A 15 -21.79 -14.90 7.03
N LEU A 16 -20.63 -15.26 6.46
CA LEU A 16 -19.65 -16.08 7.16
C LEU A 16 -19.04 -15.32 8.33
N VAL A 17 -18.64 -14.07 8.11
CA VAL A 17 -17.99 -13.24 9.13
C VAL A 17 -18.93 -12.96 10.29
N LEU A 18 -20.21 -12.65 10.03
CA LEU A 18 -21.20 -12.37 11.06
C LEU A 18 -21.44 -13.54 12.05
N GLN A 19 -21.08 -14.75 11.66
CA GLN A 19 -21.25 -15.96 12.49
C GLN A 19 -19.98 -16.33 13.26
N GLN A 20 -18.88 -15.59 13.07
CA GLN A 20 -17.61 -15.89 13.72
C GLN A 20 -17.47 -15.12 15.04
N SER A 21 -16.58 -15.61 15.89
CA SER A 21 -16.14 -14.87 17.07
C SER A 21 -15.33 -13.64 16.63
N ASP A 22 -15.47 -12.54 17.37
CA ASP A 22 -14.64 -11.34 17.23
C ASP A 22 -13.31 -11.44 18.02
N THR A 23 -13.10 -12.59 18.69
CA THR A 23 -11.87 -12.89 19.44
C THR A 23 -11.11 -14.02 18.76
N CYS A 24 -9.79 -13.84 18.63
CA CYS A 24 -8.87 -14.84 18.13
C CYS A 24 -7.56 -14.77 18.94
N ASP A 25 -7.18 -15.87 19.53
CA ASP A 25 -5.91 -15.95 20.25
C ASP A 25 -4.74 -15.86 19.28
N THR A 26 -3.69 -15.15 19.70
CA THR A 26 -2.47 -15.05 18.91
C THR A 26 -1.68 -16.35 18.99
N GLU A 27 -1.39 -16.96 17.85
CA GLU A 27 -0.52 -18.12 17.77
C GLU A 27 0.94 -17.72 18.02
N ILE A 28 1.63 -18.49 18.86
CA ILE A 28 3.06 -18.27 19.13
C ILE A 28 3.87 -18.99 18.05
N MET A 29 4.62 -18.21 17.26
CA MET A 29 5.43 -18.72 16.15
C MET A 29 6.92 -18.57 16.42
N ASP A 30 7.73 -19.48 15.90
CA ASP A 30 9.17 -19.30 15.86
C ASP A 30 9.55 -18.28 14.77
N SER A 31 10.66 -17.58 14.98
CA SER A 31 11.16 -16.58 14.01
C SER A 31 11.47 -17.18 12.62
N GLU A 32 11.81 -18.46 12.58
CA GLU A 32 12.12 -19.19 11.35
C GLU A 32 10.89 -19.87 10.72
N ASP A 33 9.74 -19.86 11.41
CA ASP A 33 8.52 -20.39 10.82
C ASP A 33 8.11 -19.62 9.57
N PRO A 34 7.58 -20.32 8.53
CA PRO A 34 7.07 -19.68 7.33
C PRO A 34 5.91 -18.73 7.62
N LEU A 35 6.02 -17.48 7.19
CA LEU A 35 4.97 -16.47 7.32
C LEU A 35 4.03 -16.48 6.12
N PHE A 36 4.60 -16.41 4.91
CA PHE A 36 3.86 -16.47 3.63
C PHE A 36 4.80 -16.80 2.47
N ILE A 37 4.20 -17.08 1.31
CA ILE A 37 4.91 -17.32 0.06
C ILE A 37 4.44 -16.28 -0.97
N LEU A 38 5.39 -15.58 -1.59
CA LEU A 38 5.13 -14.72 -2.73
C LEU A 38 5.80 -15.27 -3.98
N TYR A 39 5.08 -15.25 -5.10
CA TYR A 39 5.57 -15.72 -6.37
C TYR A 39 6.14 -14.57 -7.20
N THR A 40 7.33 -14.78 -7.74
CA THR A 40 7.92 -13.91 -8.76
C THR A 40 7.71 -14.51 -10.13
N SER A 41 7.66 -13.68 -11.18
CA SER A 41 7.50 -14.13 -12.57
C SER A 41 8.63 -15.05 -13.05
N GLY A 42 9.80 -15.01 -12.38
CA GLY A 42 10.99 -15.81 -12.69
C GLY A 42 11.59 -15.51 -14.06
N THR A 43 12.90 -15.37 -14.13
CA THR A 43 13.64 -15.16 -15.38
C THR A 43 13.59 -16.37 -16.33
N THR A 44 13.21 -17.55 -15.83
CA THR A 44 13.16 -18.82 -16.56
C THR A 44 11.75 -19.20 -17.03
N GLY A 45 10.78 -18.31 -16.95
CA GLY A 45 9.41 -18.50 -17.42
C GLY A 45 8.47 -19.27 -16.47
N LYS A 46 8.99 -19.92 -15.42
CA LYS A 46 8.14 -20.53 -14.36
C LYS A 46 8.14 -19.63 -13.11
N PRO A 47 6.97 -19.34 -12.54
CA PRO A 47 6.90 -18.62 -11.28
C PRO A 47 7.68 -19.34 -10.17
N LYS A 48 8.41 -18.55 -9.36
CA LYS A 48 9.16 -19.05 -8.22
C LYS A 48 8.55 -18.53 -6.94
N GLY A 49 8.18 -19.43 -6.04
CA GLY A 49 7.69 -19.09 -4.71
C GLY A 49 8.84 -18.75 -3.78
N VAL A 50 8.84 -17.54 -3.25
CA VAL A 50 9.80 -17.08 -2.23
C VAL A 50 9.12 -17.20 -0.88
N VAL A 51 9.68 -18.01 0.00
CA VAL A 51 9.19 -18.19 1.38
C VAL A 51 9.78 -17.07 2.25
N HIS A 52 8.92 -16.38 2.96
CA HIS A 52 9.29 -15.40 3.97
C HIS A 52 9.01 -15.95 5.36
N THR A 53 9.94 -15.76 6.30
CA THR A 53 9.79 -16.18 7.69
C THR A 53 9.29 -15.04 8.58
N HIS A 54 8.72 -15.36 9.74
CA HIS A 54 8.22 -14.37 10.69
C HIS A 54 9.28 -13.36 11.12
N GLY A 55 10.44 -13.81 11.57
CA GLY A 55 11.53 -12.95 12.01
C GLY A 55 12.15 -12.16 10.86
N GLY A 56 12.49 -12.85 9.77
CA GLY A 56 13.14 -12.24 8.62
C GLY A 56 12.31 -11.12 8.00
N PHE A 57 11.03 -11.37 7.77
CA PHE A 57 10.16 -10.37 7.17
C PHE A 57 9.83 -9.22 8.12
N SER A 58 9.66 -9.48 9.42
CA SER A 58 9.40 -8.43 10.41
C SER A 58 10.56 -7.46 10.53
N VAL A 59 11.80 -7.97 10.61
CA VAL A 59 13.02 -7.14 10.64
C VAL A 59 13.14 -6.32 9.35
N PHE A 60 12.94 -6.94 8.20
CA PHE A 60 12.98 -6.25 6.92
C PHE A 60 11.92 -5.15 6.82
N ALA A 61 10.66 -5.46 7.11
CA ALA A 61 9.56 -4.51 7.00
C ALA A 61 9.71 -3.33 7.98
N GLY A 62 10.10 -3.61 9.23
CA GLY A 62 10.36 -2.57 10.24
C GLY A 62 11.52 -1.66 9.85
N HIS A 63 12.62 -2.23 9.32
CA HIS A 63 13.75 -1.46 8.82
C HIS A 63 13.35 -0.56 7.64
N GLN A 64 12.63 -1.11 6.67
CA GLN A 64 12.15 -0.34 5.51
C GLN A 64 11.23 0.83 5.95
N ALA A 65 10.31 0.57 6.84
CA ALA A 65 9.40 1.59 7.36
C ALA A 65 10.15 2.70 8.11
N SER A 66 11.01 2.34 9.05
CA SER A 66 11.70 3.31 9.92
C SER A 66 12.77 4.10 9.20
N TYR A 67 13.64 3.44 8.42
CA TYR A 67 14.85 4.08 7.89
C TYR A 67 14.73 4.50 6.43
N LEU A 68 14.01 3.75 5.60
CA LEU A 68 13.90 4.10 4.18
C LEU A 68 12.78 5.09 3.92
N VAL A 69 11.63 4.88 4.57
CA VAL A 69 10.45 5.74 4.41
C VAL A 69 10.37 6.80 5.49
N ASN A 70 11.20 6.69 6.53
CA ASN A 70 11.21 7.58 7.72
C ASN A 70 9.83 7.66 8.38
N MET A 71 9.16 6.52 8.50
CA MET A 71 7.82 6.42 9.07
C MET A 71 7.90 6.18 10.57
N GLY A 72 7.16 6.95 11.34
CA GLY A 72 7.04 6.83 12.79
C GLY A 72 5.58 6.79 13.26
N LYS A 73 5.39 6.77 14.56
CA LYS A 73 4.08 6.59 15.21
C LYS A 73 3.06 7.66 14.85
N GLU A 74 3.49 8.89 14.65
CA GLU A 74 2.60 10.02 14.36
C GLU A 74 2.27 10.15 12.86
N ASP A 75 2.91 9.33 12.01
CA ASP A 75 2.70 9.37 10.59
C ASP A 75 1.39 8.72 10.17
N ARG A 76 0.91 9.19 9.02
CA ARG A 76 -0.25 8.64 8.32
C ARG A 76 0.15 8.33 6.89
N LEU A 77 0.25 7.04 6.62
CA LEU A 77 0.60 6.53 5.31
C LEU A 77 -0.62 6.48 4.39
N PHE A 78 -0.47 6.95 3.17
CA PHE A 78 -1.34 6.58 2.07
C PHE A 78 -0.49 5.94 0.97
N TRP A 79 -0.59 4.64 0.84
CA TRP A 79 0.08 3.89 -0.22
C TRP A 79 -0.94 2.98 -0.91
N PRO A 80 -1.48 3.40 -2.07
CA PRO A 80 -2.48 2.62 -2.81
C PRO A 80 -1.84 1.44 -3.55
N ALA A 81 -1.27 0.52 -2.79
CA ALA A 81 -0.69 -0.73 -3.28
C ALA A 81 -1.50 -1.93 -2.79
N ASP A 82 -1.72 -2.88 -3.70
CA ASP A 82 -2.35 -4.14 -3.39
C ASP A 82 -1.51 -4.94 -2.39
N THR A 83 -2.14 -5.53 -1.39
CA THR A 83 -1.49 -6.39 -0.39
C THR A 83 -1.02 -7.73 -0.95
N GLY A 84 -1.41 -8.07 -2.16
CA GLY A 84 -0.84 -9.19 -2.93
C GLY A 84 0.57 -8.93 -3.46
N TRP A 85 1.11 -7.72 -3.27
CA TRP A 85 2.46 -7.31 -3.66
C TRP A 85 3.30 -6.93 -2.44
N ILE A 86 4.62 -7.09 -2.59
CA ILE A 86 5.58 -6.72 -1.52
C ILE A 86 5.35 -5.32 -0.96
N PRO A 87 5.19 -4.25 -1.77
CA PRO A 87 4.96 -2.90 -1.24
C PRO A 87 3.74 -2.81 -0.32
N GLY A 88 2.64 -3.44 -0.69
CA GLY A 88 1.43 -3.47 0.14
C GLY A 88 1.67 -4.18 1.48
N LEU A 89 2.33 -5.33 1.46
CA LEU A 89 2.65 -6.07 2.70
C LEU A 89 3.65 -5.30 3.57
N VAL A 90 4.75 -4.82 2.98
CA VAL A 90 5.81 -4.13 3.74
C VAL A 90 5.29 -2.87 4.41
N TRP A 91 4.64 -1.97 3.66
CA TRP A 91 4.31 -0.66 4.18
C TRP A 91 2.88 -0.54 4.72
N ASN A 92 1.88 -1.14 4.08
CA ASN A 92 0.48 -1.02 4.55
C ASN A 92 0.10 -2.01 5.65
N VAL A 93 0.89 -3.07 5.88
CA VAL A 93 0.58 -4.10 6.88
C VAL A 93 1.69 -4.20 7.91
N TYR A 94 2.79 -4.87 7.59
CA TYR A 94 3.81 -5.21 8.60
C TYR A 94 4.61 -4.00 9.08
N GLY A 95 5.18 -3.22 8.17
CA GLY A 95 5.99 -2.05 8.53
C GLY A 95 5.18 -1.03 9.31
N LEU A 96 3.96 -0.73 8.85
CA LEU A 96 3.04 0.17 9.50
C LEU A 96 2.78 -0.23 10.97
N LEU A 97 2.40 -1.49 11.18
CA LEU A 97 2.06 -1.99 12.52
C LEU A 97 3.29 -2.06 13.43
N LEU A 98 4.44 -2.44 12.90
CA LEU A 98 5.70 -2.53 13.66
C LEU A 98 6.16 -1.17 14.18
N VAL A 99 5.95 -0.09 13.44
CA VAL A 99 6.33 1.27 13.88
C VAL A 99 5.19 1.99 14.62
N GLY A 100 4.00 1.38 14.68
CA GLY A 100 2.83 1.94 15.37
C GLY A 100 2.17 3.12 14.64
N SER A 101 2.36 3.23 13.33
CA SER A 101 1.78 4.26 12.46
C SER A 101 0.33 3.94 12.05
N SER A 102 -0.29 4.81 11.29
CA SER A 102 -1.63 4.62 10.73
C SER A 102 -1.61 4.68 9.20
N ALA A 103 -2.58 4.03 8.54
CA ALA A 103 -2.72 4.11 7.08
C ALA A 103 -4.13 4.46 6.66
N VAL A 104 -4.21 5.11 5.51
CA VAL A 104 -5.45 5.26 4.75
C VAL A 104 -5.50 4.13 3.73
N ILE A 105 -6.50 3.26 3.86
CA ILE A 105 -6.74 2.17 2.90
C ILE A 105 -7.81 2.64 1.91
N TYR A 106 -7.53 2.46 0.64
CA TYR A 106 -8.43 2.84 -0.45
C TYR A 106 -8.58 1.69 -1.43
N ASP A 107 -9.81 1.26 -1.62
CA ASP A 107 -10.20 0.27 -2.64
C ASP A 107 -10.80 0.99 -3.84
N GLY A 108 -10.06 1.03 -4.92
CA GLY A 108 -10.47 1.69 -6.16
C GLY A 108 -9.32 2.19 -7.02
N ALA A 109 -9.64 2.63 -8.24
CA ALA A 109 -8.66 3.21 -9.13
C ALA A 109 -8.30 4.64 -8.70
N LEU A 110 -7.02 4.99 -8.79
CA LEU A 110 -6.46 6.26 -8.30
C LEU A 110 -7.05 7.51 -8.93
N HIS A 111 -7.63 7.37 -10.12
CA HIS A 111 -8.23 8.44 -10.92
C HIS A 111 -9.76 8.29 -11.08
N PHE A 112 -10.41 7.47 -10.27
CA PHE A 112 -11.85 7.26 -10.26
C PHE A 112 -12.45 7.68 -8.90
N PRO A 113 -13.63 8.33 -8.86
CA PRO A 113 -14.51 8.72 -9.97
C PRO A 113 -14.01 9.92 -10.78
N ASN A 114 -12.95 10.58 -10.37
CA ASN A 114 -12.34 11.71 -11.05
C ASN A 114 -10.82 11.68 -10.93
N SER A 115 -10.12 12.43 -11.77
CA SER A 115 -8.66 12.48 -11.83
C SER A 115 -7.98 13.01 -10.55
N ASP A 116 -8.73 13.71 -9.71
CA ASP A 116 -8.22 14.35 -8.50
C ASP A 116 -8.39 13.49 -7.24
N ARG A 117 -8.97 12.30 -7.37
CA ARG A 117 -9.33 11.44 -6.23
C ARG A 117 -8.20 11.20 -5.23
N VAL A 118 -7.00 10.96 -5.71
CA VAL A 118 -5.82 10.74 -4.85
C VAL A 118 -5.51 11.98 -4.02
N TRP A 119 -5.54 13.14 -4.63
CA TRP A 119 -5.23 14.41 -3.99
C TRP A 119 -6.30 14.80 -2.95
N GLU A 120 -7.55 14.53 -3.26
CA GLU A 120 -8.65 14.67 -2.31
C GLU A 120 -8.43 13.80 -1.07
N ILE A 121 -8.02 12.54 -1.24
CA ILE A 121 -7.74 11.61 -0.14
C ILE A 121 -6.56 12.11 0.69
N LEU A 122 -5.45 12.47 0.07
CA LEU A 122 -4.27 13.00 0.76
C LEU A 122 -4.60 14.22 1.62
N SER A 123 -5.30 15.20 1.03
CA SER A 123 -5.72 16.41 1.71
C SER A 123 -6.72 16.13 2.83
N LYS A 124 -7.77 15.34 2.56
CA LYS A 124 -8.84 15.05 3.51
C LYS A 124 -8.33 14.33 4.76
N TYR A 125 -7.47 13.36 4.57
CA TYR A 125 -6.94 12.54 5.66
C TYR A 125 -5.62 13.03 6.21
N GLN A 126 -5.11 14.15 5.69
CA GLN A 126 -3.84 14.76 6.14
C GLN A 126 -2.70 13.73 6.17
N ALA A 127 -2.53 13.00 5.06
CA ALA A 127 -1.47 12.01 4.94
C ALA A 127 -0.09 12.68 5.03
N THR A 128 0.82 12.09 5.79
CA THR A 128 2.20 12.58 5.92
C THR A 128 3.16 11.89 4.96
N ILE A 129 2.81 10.66 4.56
CA ILE A 129 3.60 9.85 3.63
C ILE A 129 2.70 9.38 2.50
N PHE A 130 3.11 9.65 1.26
CA PHE A 130 2.42 9.20 0.05
C PHE A 130 3.29 8.27 -0.77
N GLY A 131 3.07 6.96 -0.68
CA GLY A 131 3.73 5.98 -1.53
C GLY A 131 3.07 5.90 -2.91
N ILE A 132 3.86 5.99 -3.96
CA ILE A 132 3.36 5.97 -5.34
C ILE A 132 4.32 5.24 -6.28
N SER A 133 3.79 4.49 -7.24
CA SER A 133 4.62 3.88 -8.28
C SER A 133 4.96 4.88 -9.38
N PRO A 134 6.15 4.77 -10.02
CA PRO A 134 6.49 5.59 -11.17
C PRO A 134 5.46 5.55 -12.31
N THR A 135 4.86 4.40 -12.56
CA THR A 135 3.75 4.26 -13.51
C THR A 135 2.55 5.16 -13.16
N ALA A 136 2.18 5.26 -11.88
CA ALA A 136 1.11 6.15 -11.45
C ALA A 136 1.51 7.63 -11.56
N VAL A 137 2.77 7.98 -11.30
CA VAL A 137 3.28 9.35 -11.52
C VAL A 137 3.13 9.74 -12.99
N ARG A 138 3.55 8.86 -13.92
CA ARG A 138 3.40 9.09 -15.36
C ARG A 138 1.93 9.25 -15.78
N LEU A 139 1.03 8.50 -15.16
CA LEU A 139 -0.41 8.66 -15.39
C LEU A 139 -0.88 10.07 -15.00
N PHE A 140 -0.57 10.54 -13.79
CA PHE A 140 -0.97 11.87 -13.31
C PHE A 140 -0.36 12.98 -14.13
N LYS A 141 0.90 12.85 -14.54
CA LYS A 141 1.55 13.75 -15.49
C LYS A 141 0.80 13.81 -16.83
N LYS A 142 0.45 12.63 -17.39
CA LYS A 142 -0.27 12.55 -18.68
C LYS A 142 -1.66 13.19 -18.65
N ILE A 143 -2.40 13.06 -17.56
CA ILE A 143 -3.72 13.68 -17.41
C ILE A 143 -3.63 15.15 -16.97
N ASN A 144 -2.41 15.70 -16.90
CA ASN A 144 -2.11 17.07 -16.53
C ASN A 144 -2.74 17.48 -15.17
N SER A 145 -2.60 16.59 -14.19
CA SER A 145 -3.07 16.85 -12.84
C SER A 145 -2.24 17.96 -12.20
N ASN A 146 -2.93 18.94 -11.58
CA ASN A 146 -2.28 20.00 -10.82
C ASN A 146 -2.96 20.11 -9.44
N PRO A 147 -2.55 19.23 -8.50
CA PRO A 147 -3.22 19.12 -7.21
C PRO A 147 -3.09 20.38 -6.32
N LEU A 148 -1.95 21.05 -6.33
CA LEU A 148 -1.68 22.20 -5.44
C LEU A 148 -2.63 23.38 -5.69
N ASN A 149 -3.25 23.47 -6.86
CA ASN A 149 -4.24 24.51 -7.14
C ASN A 149 -5.60 24.26 -6.44
N LYS A 150 -5.85 23.05 -5.98
CA LYS A 150 -7.17 22.65 -5.43
C LYS A 150 -7.12 22.09 -4.02
N TYR A 151 -6.01 21.49 -3.64
CA TYR A 151 -5.88 20.73 -2.40
C TYR A 151 -4.65 21.20 -1.61
N SER A 152 -4.81 21.39 -0.30
CA SER A 152 -3.65 21.52 0.57
C SER A 152 -3.04 20.14 0.76
N LEU A 153 -1.72 20.06 0.49
CA LEU A 153 -0.88 18.90 0.75
C LEU A 153 0.20 19.21 1.81
N ASP A 154 -0.01 20.25 2.62
CA ASP A 154 0.96 20.76 3.61
C ASP A 154 1.35 19.73 4.67
N SER A 155 0.51 18.71 4.88
CA SER A 155 0.82 17.60 5.79
C SER A 155 1.86 16.63 5.21
N LEU A 156 2.06 16.65 3.88
CA LEU A 156 2.89 15.66 3.20
C LEU A 156 4.37 15.95 3.43
N GLN A 157 5.09 14.99 3.98
CA GLN A 157 6.51 15.11 4.34
C GLN A 157 7.40 14.24 3.46
N ASN A 158 6.87 13.12 2.96
CA ASN A 158 7.67 12.16 2.21
C ASN A 158 6.86 11.49 1.10
N ILE A 159 7.49 11.31 -0.08
CA ILE A 159 6.87 10.68 -1.26
C ILE A 159 7.78 9.57 -1.77
N PRO A 160 7.78 8.40 -1.12
CA PRO A 160 8.57 7.26 -1.58
C PRO A 160 7.99 6.65 -2.85
N THR A 161 8.89 6.22 -3.75
CA THR A 161 8.54 5.49 -4.97
C THR A 161 9.28 4.16 -5.02
N THR A 162 8.65 3.14 -5.60
CA THR A 162 9.26 1.82 -5.77
C THR A 162 8.63 1.02 -6.89
N GLY A 163 9.27 -0.12 -7.21
CA GLY A 163 8.83 -1.09 -8.21
C GLY A 163 9.57 -0.96 -9.54
N GLU A 164 9.94 0.25 -9.93
CA GLU A 164 10.71 0.57 -11.12
C GLU A 164 11.48 1.89 -10.94
N PRO A 165 12.50 2.19 -11.77
CA PRO A 165 13.17 3.48 -11.73
C PRO A 165 12.20 4.63 -12.07
N LEU A 166 12.28 5.70 -11.30
CA LEU A 166 11.59 6.95 -11.62
C LEU A 166 12.46 7.74 -12.60
N ASP A 167 11.89 8.09 -13.76
CA ASP A 167 12.57 8.94 -14.73
C ASP A 167 12.64 10.40 -14.26
N GLU A 168 13.63 11.14 -14.75
CA GLU A 168 13.91 12.52 -14.34
C GLU A 168 12.72 13.46 -14.56
N ASP A 169 12.06 13.36 -15.70
CA ASP A 169 10.88 14.18 -16.02
C ASP A 169 9.70 13.93 -15.07
N SER A 170 9.50 12.68 -14.64
CA SER A 170 8.47 12.30 -13.69
C SER A 170 8.83 12.74 -12.28
N TRP A 171 10.12 12.72 -11.93
CA TRP A 171 10.62 13.22 -10.67
C TRP A 171 10.40 14.74 -10.56
N TRP A 172 10.77 15.50 -11.58
CA TRP A 172 10.55 16.95 -11.62
C TRP A 172 9.08 17.31 -11.55
N TRP A 173 8.24 16.61 -12.30
CA TRP A 173 6.80 16.82 -12.23
C TRP A 173 6.26 16.60 -10.80
N LEU A 174 6.69 15.53 -10.13
CA LEU A 174 6.26 15.21 -8.77
C LEU A 174 6.72 16.30 -7.78
N PHE A 175 7.96 16.75 -7.92
CA PHE A 175 8.52 17.82 -7.09
C PHE A 175 7.77 19.13 -7.25
N GLU A 176 7.49 19.55 -8.47
CA GLU A 176 6.86 20.84 -8.78
C GLU A 176 5.34 20.87 -8.50
N ASN A 177 4.65 19.73 -8.58
CA ASN A 177 3.19 19.67 -8.54
C ASN A 177 2.62 18.98 -7.29
N VAL A 178 3.45 18.32 -6.49
CA VAL A 178 3.02 17.60 -5.28
C VAL A 178 3.94 17.87 -4.10
N GLY A 179 5.24 17.88 -4.32
CA GLY A 179 6.24 18.24 -3.32
C GLY A 179 6.28 19.76 -3.12
N ASN A 180 6.22 20.22 -1.88
CA ASN A 180 6.29 21.64 -1.54
C ASN A 180 7.59 21.94 -0.80
#